data_66b4c4fef803f6142de5af20287e56e1
#
_entry.id   66b4c4fef803f6142de5af20287e56e1
#
_cell.length_a   1.000
_cell.length_b   1.000
_cell.length_c   1.000
_cell.angle_alpha   90.00
_cell.angle_beta   90.00
_cell.angle_gamma   90.00
#
_symmetry.space_group_name_H-M   'P 1'
#
loop_
_entity.id
_entity.type
_entity.pdbx_description
1 polymer ?
#
loop_
_entity_poly.entity_id
_entity_poly.type
_entity_poly.pdbx_seq_one_letter_code
_entity_poly.pdbx_strand_id
1 'polypeptide(L)'
;MDAVASDIDGYPFVIDFKTSKKIYKPYYLQVAAYCRAIEKIRGIKPLGLILRLDKETGEFQEKIFDPQEHFAAFDLCLQLRKWSSTRIPKYDLSIRGPDKR
;
A
#
# COMPACT_ATOMS: atom_id res chain seq x y z
N MET A 1 0.25 -8.23 -7.78
CA MET A 1 -0.30 -8.37 -6.43
C MET A 1 -1.53 -9.26 -6.47
N ASP A 2 -1.57 -10.28 -5.64
CA ASP A 2 -2.64 -11.27 -5.67
C ASP A 2 -3.75 -10.91 -4.70
N ALA A 3 -4.41 -9.81 -4.94
CA ALA A 3 -5.49 -9.36 -4.07
C ALA A 3 -6.84 -9.76 -4.66
N VAL A 4 -7.73 -10.18 -3.80
CA VAL A 4 -9.07 -10.62 -4.17
C VAL A 4 -10.09 -9.85 -3.35
N ALA A 5 -11.09 -9.27 -4.03
CA ALA A 5 -12.21 -8.65 -3.34
C ALA A 5 -13.27 -9.73 -3.07
N SER A 6 -13.70 -9.83 -1.82
CA SER A 6 -14.67 -10.86 -1.44
C SER A 6 -15.50 -10.40 -0.25
N ASP A 7 -16.71 -10.94 -0.13
CA ASP A 7 -17.56 -10.72 1.05
C ASP A 7 -17.34 -11.85 2.04
N ILE A 8 -17.11 -11.49 3.29
CA ILE A 8 -17.00 -12.46 4.38
C ILE A 8 -18.04 -12.07 5.43
N ASP A 9 -19.00 -12.97 5.67
CA ASP A 9 -20.09 -12.73 6.61
C ASP A 9 -20.86 -11.44 6.29
N GLY A 10 -21.03 -11.15 5.00
CA GLY A 10 -21.76 -9.96 4.55
C GLY A 10 -20.95 -8.67 4.59
N TYR A 11 -19.66 -8.74 4.89
CA TYR A 11 -18.80 -7.56 4.91
C TYR A 11 -17.75 -7.63 3.80
N PRO A 12 -17.52 -6.53 3.06
CA PRO A 12 -16.55 -6.55 1.96
C PRO A 12 -15.12 -6.49 2.47
N PHE A 13 -14.26 -7.32 1.87
CA PHE A 13 -12.84 -7.37 2.18
C PHE A 13 -12.01 -7.33 0.91
N VAL A 14 -10.83 -6.73 0.99
CA VAL A 14 -9.77 -6.94 0.01
C VAL A 14 -8.72 -7.83 0.68
N ILE A 15 -8.52 -9.01 0.12
CA ILE A 15 -7.66 -10.04 0.69
C ILE A 15 -6.40 -10.15 -0.14
N ASP A 16 -5.25 -10.05 0.52
CA ASP A 16 -3.95 -10.21 -0.12
C ASP A 16 -3.25 -11.43 0.49
N PHE A 17 -2.82 -12.35 -0.36
CA PHE A 17 -2.12 -13.57 0.07
C PHE A 17 -0.62 -13.38 -0.07
N LYS A 18 0.11 -13.67 1.00
CA LYS A 18 1.56 -13.54 1.03
C LYS A 18 2.20 -14.84 1.51
N THR A 19 3.36 -15.15 0.95
CA THR A 19 4.15 -16.32 1.35
C THR A 19 5.50 -15.90 1.93
N SER A 20 5.58 -14.71 2.45
CA SER A 20 6.79 -14.16 3.05
C SER A 20 6.94 -14.60 4.50
N LYS A 21 8.11 -14.36 5.07
CA LYS A 21 8.40 -14.75 6.46
C LYS A 21 7.69 -13.91 7.49
N LYS A 22 7.25 -12.72 7.12
CA LYS A 22 6.49 -11.85 8.00
C LYS A 22 5.63 -10.89 7.18
N ILE A 23 4.75 -10.16 7.87
CA ILE A 23 3.94 -9.13 7.23
C ILE A 23 4.74 -7.83 7.26
N TYR A 24 5.03 -7.27 6.09
CA TYR A 24 5.79 -6.04 5.95
C TYR A 24 4.86 -4.84 5.80
N LYS A 25 5.27 -3.69 6.30
CA LYS A 25 4.45 -2.47 6.23
C LYS A 25 3.97 -2.11 4.83
N PRO A 26 4.78 -2.22 3.77
CA PRO A 26 4.27 -1.91 2.42
C PRO A 26 3.08 -2.74 1.99
N TYR A 27 2.87 -3.92 2.57
CA TYR A 27 1.69 -4.74 2.25
C TYR A 27 0.40 -4.01 2.60
N TYR A 28 0.38 -3.30 3.73
CA TYR A 28 -0.78 -2.52 4.13
C TYR A 28 -1.11 -1.42 3.13
N LEU A 29 -0.09 -0.77 2.60
CA LEU A 29 -0.28 0.29 1.60
C LEU A 29 -0.84 -0.27 0.30
N GLN A 30 -0.38 -1.44 -0.12
CA GLN A 30 -0.88 -2.08 -1.33
C GLN A 30 -2.35 -2.43 -1.20
N VAL A 31 -2.73 -3.04 -0.07
CA VAL A 31 -4.12 -3.42 0.17
C VAL A 31 -5.00 -2.17 0.31
N ALA A 32 -4.50 -1.16 1.00
CA ALA A 32 -5.24 0.10 1.15
C ALA A 32 -5.52 0.76 -0.20
N ALA A 33 -4.56 0.71 -1.11
CA ALA A 33 -4.74 1.25 -2.46
C ALA A 33 -5.87 0.54 -3.20
N TYR A 34 -5.94 -0.79 -3.11
CA TYR A 34 -7.04 -1.56 -3.71
C TYR A 34 -8.38 -1.24 -3.06
N CYS A 35 -8.41 -1.13 -1.74
CA CYS A 35 -9.62 -0.76 -1.02
C CYS A 35 -10.14 0.60 -1.48
N ARG A 36 -9.24 1.55 -1.65
CA ARG A 36 -9.60 2.89 -2.09
C ARG A 36 -10.15 2.89 -3.51
N ALA A 37 -9.56 2.09 -4.39
CA ALA A 37 -10.06 1.96 -5.76
C ALA A 37 -11.47 1.36 -5.78
N ILE A 38 -11.72 0.33 -4.98
CA ILE A 38 -13.04 -0.29 -4.89
C ILE A 38 -14.06 0.68 -4.30
N GLU A 39 -13.66 1.44 -3.30
CA GLU A 39 -14.54 2.46 -2.72
C GLU A 39 -14.98 3.48 -3.76
N LYS A 40 -14.07 3.92 -4.61
CA LYS A 40 -14.39 4.89 -5.66
C LYS A 40 -15.25 4.31 -6.75
N ILE A 41 -15.04 3.05 -7.11
CA ILE A 41 -15.76 2.42 -8.21
C ILE A 41 -17.14 1.92 -7.79
N ARG A 42 -17.24 1.32 -6.61
CA ARG A 42 -18.46 0.65 -6.15
C ARG A 42 -19.19 1.37 -5.03
N GLY A 43 -18.58 2.39 -4.43
CA GLY A 43 -19.19 3.11 -3.32
C GLY A 43 -19.27 2.33 -2.02
N ILE A 44 -18.51 1.25 -1.89
CA ILE A 44 -18.43 0.47 -0.67
C ILE A 44 -17.06 0.68 -0.01
N LYS A 45 -16.98 0.43 1.30
CA LYS A 45 -15.76 0.63 2.06
C LYS A 45 -15.25 -0.71 2.60
N PRO A 46 -14.44 -1.44 1.82
CA PRO A 46 -13.94 -2.72 2.28
C PRO A 46 -12.88 -2.58 3.35
N LEU A 47 -12.75 -3.61 4.17
CA LEU A 47 -11.62 -3.75 5.08
C LEU A 47 -10.48 -4.46 4.35
N GLY A 48 -9.26 -4.26 4.86
CA GLY A 48 -8.10 -4.97 4.35
C GLY A 48 -7.85 -6.24 5.16
N LEU A 49 -7.40 -7.28 4.49
CA LEU A 49 -7.03 -8.54 5.12
C LEU A 49 -5.76 -9.06 4.44
N ILE A 50 -4.72 -9.27 5.24
CA ILE A 50 -3.48 -9.87 4.76
C ILE A 50 -3.40 -11.27 5.36
N LEU A 51 -3.30 -12.27 4.48
CA LEU A 51 -3.10 -13.66 4.87
C LEU A 51 -1.68 -14.06 4.51
N ARG A 52 -0.90 -14.47 5.50
CA ARG A 52 0.46 -14.88 5.30
C ARG A 52 0.63 -16.36 5.64
N LEU A 53 1.27 -17.07 4.75
CA LEU A 53 1.63 -18.47 4.96
C LEU A 53 3.14 -18.62 4.82
N ASP A 54 3.79 -19.14 5.85
CA ASP A 54 5.20 -19.48 5.77
C ASP A 54 5.32 -20.87 5.15
N LYS A 55 5.92 -20.95 3.97
CA LYS A 55 6.03 -22.20 3.25
C LYS A 55 6.92 -23.22 3.94
N GLU A 56 7.90 -22.76 4.71
CA GLU A 56 8.85 -23.67 5.37
C GLU A 56 8.26 -24.28 6.64
N THR A 57 7.56 -23.48 7.43
CA THR A 57 7.06 -23.93 8.73
C THR A 57 5.57 -24.26 8.69
N GLY A 58 4.85 -23.79 7.67
CA GLY A 58 3.40 -23.90 7.64
C GLY A 58 2.70 -22.92 8.56
N GLU A 59 3.43 -22.01 9.17
CA GLU A 59 2.86 -21.01 10.05
C GLU A 59 1.90 -20.11 9.28
N PHE A 60 0.75 -19.85 9.88
CA PHE A 60 -0.30 -19.05 9.26
C PHE A 60 -0.58 -17.82 10.12
N GLN A 61 -0.74 -16.69 9.48
CA GLN A 61 -1.03 -15.42 10.16
C GLN A 61 -2.04 -14.62 9.35
N GLU A 62 -3.00 -14.01 10.04
CA GLU A 62 -3.92 -13.11 9.38
C GLU A 62 -3.92 -11.75 10.08
N LYS A 63 -4.15 -10.69 9.30
CA LYS A 63 -4.21 -9.35 9.83
C LYS A 63 -5.33 -8.59 9.13
N ILE A 64 -6.34 -8.21 9.93
CA ILE A 64 -7.47 -7.40 9.44
C ILE A 64 -7.21 -5.97 9.88
N PHE A 65 -7.44 -5.01 8.99
CA PHE A 65 -7.17 -3.61 9.30
C PHE A 65 -8.10 -2.68 8.52
N ASP A 66 -8.26 -1.47 9.06
CA ASP A 66 -9.01 -0.41 8.39
C ASP A 66 -8.07 0.29 7.40
N PRO A 67 -8.36 0.21 6.09
CA PRO A 67 -7.47 0.83 5.09
C PRO A 67 -7.40 2.35 5.20
N GLN A 68 -8.42 2.99 5.81
CA GLN A 68 -8.42 4.45 5.98
C GLN A 68 -7.19 4.94 6.74
N GLU A 69 -6.69 4.12 7.66
CA GLU A 69 -5.51 4.46 8.45
C GLU A 69 -4.26 4.64 7.62
N HIS A 70 -4.26 4.08 6.42
CA HIS A 70 -3.07 4.07 5.55
C HIS A 70 -3.19 5.00 4.35
N PHE A 71 -4.33 5.65 4.16
CA PHE A 71 -4.53 6.50 2.98
C PHE A 71 -3.59 7.70 2.95
N ALA A 72 -3.36 8.33 4.09
CA ALA A 72 -2.45 9.48 4.16
C ALA A 72 -1.02 9.06 3.79
N ALA A 73 -0.56 7.93 4.32
CA ALA A 73 0.76 7.41 3.99
C ALA A 73 0.87 7.04 2.53
N PHE A 74 -0.18 6.44 1.97
CA PHE A 74 -0.22 6.09 0.55
C PHE A 74 -0.12 7.34 -0.32
N ASP A 75 -0.85 8.39 0.02
CA ASP A 75 -0.81 9.65 -0.72
C ASP A 75 0.58 10.28 -0.66
N LEU A 76 1.24 10.22 0.49
CA LEU A 76 2.61 10.72 0.62
C LEU A 76 3.56 9.93 -0.28
N CYS A 77 3.38 8.61 -0.33
CA CYS A 77 4.20 7.77 -1.22
C CYS A 77 3.99 8.12 -2.68
N LEU A 78 2.75 8.39 -3.09
CA LEU A 78 2.46 8.82 -4.45
C LEU A 78 3.12 10.15 -4.77
N GLN A 79 3.05 11.11 -3.86
CA GLN A 79 3.68 12.41 -4.05
C GLN A 79 5.20 12.26 -4.18
N LEU A 80 5.79 11.44 -3.33
CA LEU A 80 7.22 11.21 -3.37
C LEU A 80 7.64 10.53 -4.68
N ARG A 81 6.84 9.58 -5.14
CA ARG A 81 7.11 8.89 -6.40
C ARG A 81 7.03 9.86 -7.57
N LYS A 82 6.02 10.73 -7.59
CA LYS A 82 5.90 11.75 -8.63
C LYS A 82 7.10 12.69 -8.62
N TRP A 83 7.49 13.11 -7.43
CA TRP A 83 8.65 13.98 -7.28
C TRP A 83 9.92 13.30 -7.79
N SER A 84 10.14 12.03 -7.42
CA SER A 84 11.36 11.32 -7.81
C SER A 84 11.44 11.04 -9.31
N SER A 85 10.30 11.01 -10.00
CA SER A 85 10.27 10.84 -11.45
C SER A 85 10.31 12.16 -12.19
N THR A 86 10.26 13.29 -11.50
CA THR A 86 10.34 14.61 -12.09
C THR A 86 11.77 14.89 -12.51
N ARG A 87 11.90 15.39 -13.74
CA ARG A 87 13.22 15.71 -14.25
C ARG A 87 13.74 16.97 -13.57
N ILE A 88 14.90 16.88 -12.95
CA ILE A 88 15.53 18.02 -12.32
C ILE A 88 16.41 18.71 -13.35
N PRO A 89 16.18 20.01 -13.64
CA PRO A 89 17.04 20.73 -14.57
C PRO A 89 18.49 20.75 -14.10
N LYS A 90 19.40 20.64 -15.03
CA LYS A 90 20.80 20.56 -14.73
C LYS A 90 21.34 21.77 -13.96
N TYR A 91 20.85 22.95 -14.30
CA TYR A 91 21.31 24.15 -13.62
C TYR A 91 20.92 24.20 -12.15
N ASP A 92 19.90 23.47 -11.76
CA ASP A 92 19.51 23.43 -10.35
C ASP A 92 20.60 22.81 -9.47
N LEU A 93 21.41 21.97 -10.07
CA LEU A 93 22.50 21.31 -9.32
C LEU A 93 23.66 22.24 -9.02
N SER A 94 23.76 23.35 -9.75
CA SER A 94 24.85 24.30 -9.56
C SER A 94 24.51 25.39 -8.55
N ILE A 95 23.29 25.45 -8.17
CA ILE A 95 22.90 26.46 -7.18
C ILE A 95 23.34 26.03 -5.84
N ARG A 96 23.96 25.76 -5.59
CA ARG A 96 24.18 25.29 -4.39
C ARG A 96 25.19 25.84 -3.91
N GLY A 97 25.40 26.24 -4.09
CA GLY A 97 26.03 26.61 -3.80
C GLY A 97 26.50 27.22 -3.35
N PRO A 98 26.76 27.61 -3.19
CA PRO A 98 27.10 28.01 -2.50
C PRO A 98 26.75 28.16 -1.64
N ASP A 99 26.45 27.96 -1.76
CA ASP A 99 25.92 28.02 -1.43
C ASP A 99 25.68 27.70 -1.21
N LYS A 100 25.77 27.56 -1.14
CA LYS A 100 25.18 27.32 -1.21
C LYS A 100 24.65 26.71 -0.82
N ARG A 101 24.42 26.34 -0.43
CA ARG A 101 23.62 25.90 -0.21
C ARG A 101 23.41 25.35 0.28
#